data_9a19488f13812e9ea915a6d94864e257
#
_entry.id   9a19488f13812e9ea915a6d94864e257
#
_cell.length_a   1.000
_cell.length_b   1.000
_cell.length_c   1.000
_cell.angle_alpha   90.00
_cell.angle_beta   90.00
_cell.angle_gamma   90.00
#
_symmetry.space_group_name_H-M   'P 1'
#
loop_
_entity.id
_entity.type
_entity.pdbx_description
1 polymer ?
#
loop_
_entity_poly.entity_id
_entity_poly.type
_entity_poly.pdbx_seq_one_letter_code
_entity_poly.pdbx_strand_id
1 'polypeptide(L)'
;KEIRYTKKIDFSEEVVREYFKKKIDLNSKRFNNSLLKDPFFLWYLNTMKKPQKKNQKFIENFFIKKGLKLLVDLSKKKKHSVNQMIINEPYIPELDDLYNLYQYVLINKRTTILEFGSGWSTLIFRLALNELANKFSNEVKKLRRNNPFELFVIENEKKYLDITKDRILKFNKYLKIKKPIKIKYFLSDVEMTTFKNRICTQYKKLPLCNPDFIYLDGPDQFKVKKDINGISTRHKDMMPMVSDILKFEYFYTPGTII
;
A
#
# COMPACT_ATOMS: atom_id res chain seq x y z
N LYS A 1 32.83 10.06 9.26
CA LYS A 1 33.37 9.30 8.11
C LYS A 1 32.19 8.96 7.22
N GLU A 2 32.12 9.61 6.04
CA GLU A 2 31.16 9.28 5.00
C GLU A 2 31.32 7.82 4.59
N ILE A 3 30.22 7.06 4.61
CA ILE A 3 30.18 5.75 4.00
C ILE A 3 30.01 5.99 2.50
N ARG A 4 31.08 5.91 1.75
CA ARG A 4 31.03 5.96 0.28
C ARG A 4 30.47 4.64 -0.23
N TYR A 5 29.26 4.66 -0.73
CA TYR A 5 28.64 3.55 -1.45
C TYR A 5 29.21 3.50 -2.88
N THR A 6 30.28 2.73 -3.10
CA THR A 6 30.96 2.66 -4.40
C THR A 6 30.67 1.39 -5.21
N LYS A 7 29.75 0.53 -4.78
CA LYS A 7 29.33 -0.65 -5.58
C LYS A 7 27.82 -0.78 -5.54
N LYS A 8 27.24 -1.23 -6.66
CA LYS A 8 25.83 -1.67 -6.70
C LYS A 8 25.64 -2.73 -5.60
N ILE A 9 25.06 -2.32 -4.50
CA ILE A 9 24.67 -3.23 -3.43
C ILE A 9 23.30 -3.75 -3.86
N ASP A 10 23.19 -5.06 -3.98
CA ASP A 10 21.90 -5.71 -4.09
C ASP A 10 21.19 -5.54 -2.74
N PHE A 11 20.11 -4.76 -2.74
CA PHE A 11 19.26 -4.51 -1.57
C PHE A 11 18.15 -5.54 -1.45
N SER A 12 18.29 -6.74 -2.04
CA SER A 12 17.34 -7.81 -1.76
C SER A 12 17.30 -8.06 -0.25
N GLU A 13 16.12 -8.30 0.28
CA GLU A 13 15.91 -8.52 1.72
C GLU A 13 16.85 -9.60 2.28
N GLU A 14 17.15 -10.59 1.46
CA GLU A 14 18.00 -11.73 1.81
C GLU A 14 19.46 -11.33 1.98
N VAL A 15 20.00 -10.54 1.06
CA VAL A 15 21.37 -10.00 1.11
C VAL A 15 21.55 -9.05 2.29
N VAL A 16 20.56 -8.20 2.54
CA VAL A 16 20.57 -7.26 3.67
C VAL A 16 20.47 -8.04 4.99
N ARG A 17 19.61 -9.06 5.08
CA ARG A 17 19.50 -9.94 6.26
C ARG A 17 20.80 -10.72 6.51
N GLU A 18 21.40 -11.29 5.46
CA GLU A 18 22.68 -11.99 5.58
C GLU A 18 23.83 -11.06 5.99
N TYR A 19 23.88 -9.86 5.40
CA TYR A 19 24.86 -8.85 5.76
C TYR A 19 24.79 -8.48 7.25
N PHE A 20 23.59 -8.21 7.75
CA PHE A 20 23.40 -7.88 9.16
C PHE A 20 23.59 -9.10 10.07
N LYS A 21 23.17 -10.29 9.64
CA LYS A 21 23.40 -11.54 10.37
C LYS A 21 24.89 -11.82 10.54
N LYS A 22 25.67 -11.75 9.46
CA LYS A 22 27.14 -11.88 9.51
C LYS A 22 27.81 -10.82 10.37
N LYS A 23 27.27 -9.59 10.42
CA LYS A 23 27.82 -8.51 11.26
C LYS A 23 27.40 -8.59 12.71
N ILE A 24 26.27 -9.18 13.03
CA ILE A 24 25.80 -9.41 14.41
C ILE A 24 26.53 -10.61 15.04
N ASP A 25 26.83 -11.65 14.26
CA ASP A 25 27.61 -12.80 14.69
C ASP A 25 29.09 -12.49 14.93
N LEU A 26 29.59 -11.39 14.42
CA LEU A 26 30.87 -10.87 14.77
C LEU A 26 30.84 -10.30 16.20
N ASN A 27 31.13 -11.14 17.17
CA ASN A 27 31.21 -10.89 18.62
C ASN A 27 32.09 -9.70 19.04
N SER A 28 32.07 -8.59 18.33
CA SER A 28 32.76 -7.38 18.72
C SER A 28 31.81 -6.48 19.52
N LYS A 29 32.02 -6.39 20.82
CA LYS A 29 31.35 -5.44 21.73
C LYS A 29 31.31 -3.99 21.19
N ARG A 30 32.24 -3.61 20.33
CA ARG A 30 32.29 -2.30 19.65
C ARG A 30 31.22 -2.11 18.59
N PHE A 31 30.86 -3.16 17.87
CA PHE A 31 29.88 -3.08 16.80
C PHE A 31 28.46 -3.06 17.35
N ASN A 32 28.18 -3.85 18.40
CA ASN A 32 26.87 -3.93 19.01
C ASN A 32 26.38 -2.60 19.60
N ASN A 33 27.25 -1.81 20.20
CA ASN A 33 26.81 -0.58 20.87
C ASN A 33 26.50 0.60 19.92
N SER A 34 27.14 0.67 18.76
CA SER A 34 26.87 1.74 17.78
C SER A 34 25.68 1.41 16.89
N LEU A 35 25.53 0.17 16.47
CA LEU A 35 24.41 -0.27 15.63
C LEU A 35 23.09 -0.35 16.40
N LEU A 36 23.10 -0.83 17.64
CA LEU A 36 21.90 -0.85 18.48
C LEU A 36 21.41 0.55 18.87
N LYS A 37 22.24 1.59 18.69
CA LYS A 37 21.86 2.98 18.87
C LYS A 37 21.48 3.66 17.55
N ASP A 38 21.73 3.02 16.42
CA ASP A 38 21.33 3.55 15.11
C ASP A 38 19.80 3.37 14.94
N PRO A 39 19.04 4.47 14.80
CA PRO A 39 17.60 4.39 14.64
C PRO A 39 17.19 3.60 13.39
N PHE A 40 17.98 3.63 12.33
CA PHE A 40 17.73 2.88 11.10
C PHE A 40 17.95 1.38 11.32
N PHE A 41 18.95 0.99 12.08
CA PHE A 41 19.21 -0.41 12.41
C PHE A 41 18.14 -0.97 13.38
N LEU A 42 17.76 -0.20 14.39
CA LEU A 42 16.65 -0.55 15.27
C LEU A 42 15.34 -0.66 14.50
N TRP A 43 15.12 0.24 13.58
CA TRP A 43 13.98 0.17 12.68
C TRP A 43 14.07 -1.07 11.79
N TYR A 44 15.21 -1.40 11.21
CA TYR A 44 15.40 -2.59 10.39
C TYR A 44 15.19 -3.88 11.19
N LEU A 45 15.67 -3.97 12.42
CA LEU A 45 15.42 -5.11 13.32
C LEU A 45 13.95 -5.22 13.75
N ASN A 46 13.29 -4.09 13.88
CA ASN A 46 11.85 -4.02 14.16
C ASN A 46 11.02 -3.97 12.88
N THR A 47 11.58 -4.37 11.76
CA THR A 47 11.03 -4.21 10.44
C THR A 47 9.70 -4.88 10.24
N MET A 48 9.09 -4.46 9.18
CA MET A 48 7.88 -4.96 8.58
C MET A 48 7.68 -6.46 8.84
N LYS A 49 6.76 -6.76 9.73
CA LYS A 49 6.34 -8.14 9.94
C LYS A 49 5.56 -8.59 8.72
N LYS A 50 5.99 -9.69 8.11
CA LYS A 50 5.28 -10.28 6.98
C LYS A 50 4.11 -11.13 7.43
N PRO A 51 2.98 -11.10 6.73
CA PRO A 51 1.88 -12.03 6.94
C PRO A 51 2.35 -13.47 6.78
N GLN A 52 1.86 -14.34 7.64
CA GLN A 52 2.10 -15.77 7.45
C GLN A 52 1.25 -16.28 6.28
N LYS A 53 1.87 -17.02 5.37
CA LYS A 53 1.15 -17.69 4.28
C LYS A 53 0.08 -18.62 4.85
N LYS A 54 -1.14 -18.48 4.37
CA LYS A 54 -2.29 -19.29 4.76
C LYS A 54 -2.87 -19.99 3.55
N ASN A 55 -3.54 -21.12 3.76
CA ASN A 55 -4.24 -21.80 2.67
C ASN A 55 -5.58 -21.10 2.36
N GLN A 56 -6.10 -21.35 1.17
CA GLN A 56 -7.32 -20.74 0.66
C GLN A 56 -8.51 -20.90 1.61
N LYS A 57 -8.72 -22.10 2.16
CA LYS A 57 -9.82 -22.39 3.09
C LYS A 57 -9.74 -21.53 4.37
N PHE A 58 -8.52 -21.31 4.89
CA PHE A 58 -8.31 -20.43 6.04
C PHE A 58 -8.70 -18.99 5.69
N ILE A 59 -8.27 -18.49 4.54
CA ILE A 59 -8.51 -17.12 4.09
C ILE A 59 -10.00 -16.88 3.84
N GLU A 60 -10.69 -17.81 3.18
CA GLU A 60 -12.14 -17.75 3.01
C GLU A 60 -12.86 -17.68 4.36
N ASN A 61 -12.50 -18.56 5.29
CA ASN A 61 -13.09 -18.56 6.64
C ASN A 61 -12.79 -17.28 7.40
N PHE A 62 -11.59 -16.71 7.23
CA PHE A 62 -11.23 -15.42 7.82
C PHE A 62 -12.19 -14.32 7.36
N PHE A 63 -12.41 -14.19 6.05
CA PHE A 63 -13.30 -13.17 5.51
C PHE A 63 -14.77 -13.42 5.89
N ILE A 64 -15.22 -14.67 5.90
CA ILE A 64 -16.57 -15.02 6.36
C ILE A 64 -16.78 -14.59 7.83
N LYS A 65 -15.82 -14.87 8.72
CA LYS A 65 -15.87 -14.44 10.13
C LYS A 65 -15.88 -12.92 10.29
N LYS A 66 -15.30 -12.18 9.35
CA LYS A 66 -15.37 -10.71 9.29
C LYS A 66 -16.66 -10.18 8.68
N GLY A 67 -17.63 -11.05 8.36
CA GLY A 67 -18.90 -10.68 7.75
C GLY A 67 -18.78 -10.38 6.23
N LEU A 68 -17.69 -10.80 5.59
CA LEU A 68 -17.41 -10.53 4.18
C LEU A 68 -17.70 -11.76 3.28
N LYS A 69 -18.75 -12.53 3.59
CA LYS A 69 -19.15 -13.67 2.77
C LYS A 69 -19.35 -13.27 1.30
N LEU A 70 -19.98 -12.12 1.05
CA LEU A 70 -20.18 -11.61 -0.30
C LEU A 70 -18.85 -11.44 -1.06
N LEU A 71 -17.79 -10.99 -0.39
CA LEU A 71 -16.45 -10.88 -0.99
C LEU A 71 -15.94 -12.26 -1.43
N VAL A 72 -16.11 -13.28 -0.57
CA VAL A 72 -15.73 -14.66 -0.88
C VAL A 72 -16.53 -15.21 -2.05
N ASP A 73 -17.83 -14.98 -2.08
CA ASP A 73 -18.69 -15.43 -3.17
C ASP A 73 -18.31 -14.76 -4.51
N LEU A 74 -17.95 -13.47 -4.47
CA LEU A 74 -17.50 -12.74 -5.66
C LEU A 74 -16.14 -13.23 -6.17
N SER A 75 -15.23 -13.63 -5.29
CA SER A 75 -13.91 -14.14 -5.68
C SER A 75 -13.96 -15.48 -6.45
N LYS A 76 -15.06 -16.20 -6.32
CA LYS A 76 -15.29 -17.51 -7.01
C LYS A 76 -15.84 -17.35 -8.43
N LYS A 77 -16.19 -16.13 -8.84
CA LYS A 77 -16.61 -15.85 -10.21
C LYS A 77 -15.47 -16.14 -11.18
N LYS A 78 -15.81 -16.47 -12.42
CA LYS A 78 -14.82 -16.75 -13.47
C LYS A 78 -13.89 -15.55 -13.65
N LYS A 79 -12.58 -15.77 -13.47
CA LYS A 79 -11.57 -14.72 -13.70
C LYS A 79 -11.61 -14.27 -15.16
N HIS A 80 -11.48 -12.97 -15.39
CA HIS A 80 -11.30 -12.43 -16.73
C HIS A 80 -9.99 -12.95 -17.32
N SER A 81 -9.98 -13.28 -18.61
CA SER A 81 -8.73 -13.59 -19.31
C SER A 81 -7.86 -12.31 -19.42
N VAL A 82 -6.56 -12.49 -19.62
CA VAL A 82 -5.63 -11.36 -19.81
C VAL A 82 -6.09 -10.40 -20.93
N ASN A 83 -6.73 -10.94 -21.98
CA ASN A 83 -7.30 -10.12 -23.06
C ASN A 83 -8.54 -9.30 -22.62
N GLN A 84 -9.12 -9.61 -21.47
CA GLN A 84 -10.27 -8.89 -20.89
C GLN A 84 -9.81 -7.78 -19.91
N MET A 85 -8.50 -7.65 -19.66
CA MET A 85 -7.95 -6.52 -18.89
C MET A 85 -8.23 -5.16 -19.55
N ILE A 86 -8.47 -5.15 -20.85
CA ILE A 86 -8.89 -3.97 -21.62
C ILE A 86 -10.37 -3.65 -21.40
N ILE A 87 -11.13 -4.58 -20.84
CA ILE A 87 -12.54 -4.38 -20.53
C ILE A 87 -12.62 -3.49 -19.31
N ASN A 88 -13.23 -2.36 -19.48
CA ASN A 88 -13.50 -1.29 -18.52
C ASN A 88 -14.39 -1.76 -17.34
N GLU A 89 -14.08 -2.89 -16.73
CA GLU A 89 -14.81 -3.51 -15.62
C GLU A 89 -13.88 -3.71 -14.39
N PRO A 90 -14.41 -3.56 -13.17
CA PRO A 90 -13.66 -3.82 -11.96
C PRO A 90 -13.17 -5.26 -11.88
N TYR A 91 -11.93 -5.43 -11.46
CA TYR A 91 -11.38 -6.76 -11.21
C TYR A 91 -12.15 -7.55 -10.14
N ILE A 92 -12.13 -8.86 -10.29
CA ILE A 92 -12.63 -9.80 -9.28
C ILE A 92 -11.69 -9.75 -8.07
N PRO A 93 -12.23 -9.80 -6.83
CA PRO A 93 -11.37 -9.76 -5.64
C PRO A 93 -10.47 -10.99 -5.55
N GLU A 94 -9.18 -10.79 -5.34
CA GLU A 94 -8.20 -11.82 -5.04
C GLU A 94 -8.00 -11.93 -3.53
N LEU A 95 -8.52 -13.01 -2.94
CA LEU A 95 -8.60 -13.12 -1.48
C LEU A 95 -7.23 -13.18 -0.80
N ASP A 96 -6.25 -13.81 -1.44
CA ASP A 96 -4.90 -13.95 -0.90
C ASP A 96 -4.24 -12.59 -0.74
N ASP A 97 -4.32 -11.76 -1.78
CA ASP A 97 -3.76 -10.41 -1.77
C ASP A 97 -4.48 -9.52 -0.76
N LEU A 98 -5.81 -9.56 -0.76
CA LEU A 98 -6.61 -8.80 0.18
C LEU A 98 -6.36 -9.21 1.63
N TYR A 99 -6.16 -10.51 1.89
CA TYR A 99 -5.76 -11.01 3.20
C TYR A 99 -4.39 -10.49 3.62
N ASN A 100 -3.42 -10.55 2.72
CA ASN A 100 -2.07 -10.06 2.97
C ASN A 100 -2.07 -8.55 3.26
N LEU A 101 -2.75 -7.74 2.46
CA LEU A 101 -2.89 -6.30 2.68
C LEU A 101 -3.52 -6.00 4.06
N TYR A 102 -4.59 -6.70 4.41
CA TYR A 102 -5.21 -6.57 5.73
C TYR A 102 -4.21 -6.86 6.85
N GLN A 103 -3.48 -7.97 6.74
CA GLN A 103 -2.51 -8.38 7.75
C GLN A 103 -1.32 -7.42 7.82
N TYR A 104 -0.78 -6.95 6.69
CA TYR A 104 0.31 -5.96 6.70
C TYR A 104 -0.05 -4.72 7.51
N VAL A 105 -1.25 -4.20 7.34
CA VAL A 105 -1.71 -3.03 8.10
C VAL A 105 -1.82 -3.35 9.59
N LEU A 106 -2.42 -4.50 9.96
CA LEU A 106 -2.67 -4.85 11.35
C LEU A 106 -1.41 -5.20 12.13
N ILE A 107 -0.59 -6.12 11.61
CA ILE A 107 0.58 -6.63 12.36
C ILE A 107 1.67 -5.56 12.51
N ASN A 108 1.73 -4.62 11.56
CA ASN A 108 2.64 -3.49 11.61
C ASN A 108 2.02 -2.22 12.21
N LYS A 109 0.74 -2.28 12.64
CA LYS A 109 0.01 -1.17 13.26
C LYS A 109 0.09 0.12 12.43
N ARG A 110 -0.12 0.03 11.12
CA ARG A 110 -0.09 1.20 10.23
C ARG A 110 -1.39 1.98 10.36
N THR A 111 -1.28 3.27 10.56
CA THR A 111 -2.41 4.11 10.97
C THR A 111 -2.88 5.11 9.93
N THR A 112 -2.06 5.40 8.93
CA THR A 112 -2.40 6.34 7.85
C THR A 112 -2.01 5.72 6.52
N ILE A 113 -2.98 5.50 5.66
CA ILE A 113 -2.77 4.81 4.39
C ILE A 113 -2.97 5.80 3.24
N LEU A 114 -2.05 5.76 2.27
CA LEU A 114 -2.20 6.39 0.95
C LEU A 114 -2.29 5.29 -0.09
N GLU A 115 -3.40 5.21 -0.78
CA GLU A 115 -3.68 4.26 -1.85
C GLU A 115 -3.71 4.99 -3.19
N PHE A 116 -2.89 4.56 -4.13
CA PHE A 116 -2.91 4.94 -5.54
C PHE A 116 -3.70 3.90 -6.32
N GLY A 117 -4.81 4.31 -6.91
CA GLY A 117 -5.87 3.43 -7.40
C GLY A 117 -6.99 3.28 -6.37
N SER A 118 -8.07 2.62 -6.77
CA SER A 118 -9.20 2.36 -5.90
C SER A 118 -9.89 1.03 -6.23
N GLY A 119 -10.27 0.27 -5.22
CA GLY A 119 -10.85 -1.04 -5.49
C GLY A 119 -11.30 -1.82 -4.25
N TRP A 120 -11.08 -3.12 -4.30
CA TRP A 120 -11.32 -4.01 -3.16
C TRP A 120 -10.34 -3.75 -2.01
N SER A 121 -9.10 -3.37 -2.34
CA SER A 121 -8.07 -2.94 -1.40
C SER A 121 -8.55 -1.81 -0.50
N THR A 122 -9.24 -0.81 -1.05
CA THR A 122 -9.83 0.31 -0.29
C THR A 122 -10.78 -0.18 0.82
N LEU A 123 -11.63 -1.18 0.52
CA LEU A 123 -12.50 -1.79 1.52
C LEU A 123 -11.69 -2.47 2.62
N ILE A 124 -10.66 -3.20 2.24
CA ILE A 124 -9.81 -3.96 3.17
C ILE A 124 -9.00 -3.03 4.07
N PHE A 125 -8.39 -2.00 3.52
CA PHE A 125 -7.66 -0.98 4.28
C PHE A 125 -8.58 -0.27 5.28
N ARG A 126 -9.78 0.08 4.84
CA ARG A 126 -10.76 0.69 5.73
C ARG A 126 -11.11 -0.22 6.91
N LEU A 127 -11.32 -1.52 6.68
CA LEU A 127 -11.63 -2.47 7.75
C LEU A 127 -10.45 -2.66 8.70
N ALA A 128 -9.23 -2.76 8.19
CA ALA A 128 -8.02 -2.87 8.98
C ALA A 128 -7.80 -1.63 9.85
N LEU A 129 -7.93 -0.44 9.28
CA LEU A 129 -7.83 0.83 10.03
C LEU A 129 -8.93 0.97 11.09
N ASN A 130 -10.15 0.53 10.78
CA ASN A 130 -11.25 0.56 11.73
C ASN A 130 -10.98 -0.37 12.95
N GLU A 131 -10.39 -1.54 12.69
CA GLU A 131 -9.98 -2.45 13.75
C GLU A 131 -8.85 -1.85 14.61
N LEU A 132 -7.85 -1.24 13.99
CA LEU A 132 -6.78 -0.54 14.70
C LEU A 132 -7.30 0.65 15.52
N ALA A 133 -8.21 1.43 14.95
CA ALA A 133 -8.83 2.56 15.64
C ALA A 133 -9.57 2.10 16.91
N ASN A 134 -10.32 0.99 16.83
CA ASN A 134 -11.02 0.43 17.98
C ASN A 134 -10.07 -0.09 19.06
N LYS A 135 -8.91 -0.64 18.66
CA LYS A 135 -7.96 -1.25 19.61
C LYS A 135 -6.94 -0.28 20.19
N PHE A 136 -6.49 0.70 19.41
CA PHE A 136 -5.28 1.48 19.69
C PHE A 136 -5.49 3.00 19.65
N SER A 137 -6.73 3.50 19.67
CA SER A 137 -6.97 4.95 19.60
C SER A 137 -6.33 5.73 20.74
N ASN A 138 -6.28 5.16 21.94
CA ASN A 138 -5.68 5.83 23.09
C ASN A 138 -4.15 5.90 23.01
N GLU A 139 -3.52 4.86 22.51
CA GLU A 139 -2.08 4.79 22.30
C GLU A 139 -1.65 5.76 21.18
N VAL A 140 -2.40 5.77 20.08
CA VAL A 140 -2.11 6.61 18.91
C VAL A 140 -2.28 8.10 19.23
N LYS A 141 -3.21 8.50 20.09
CA LYS A 141 -3.34 9.88 20.57
C LYS A 141 -2.07 10.43 21.22
N LYS A 142 -1.21 9.59 21.77
CA LYS A 142 0.06 9.97 22.39
C LYS A 142 1.17 10.18 21.36
N LEU A 143 0.95 9.76 20.11
CA LEU A 143 1.91 9.90 19.02
C LEU A 143 1.72 11.25 18.31
N ARG A 144 2.81 11.80 17.77
CA ARG A 144 2.76 13.01 16.92
C ARG A 144 2.30 12.65 15.51
N ARG A 145 1.02 12.28 15.37
CA ARG A 145 0.39 11.91 14.08
C ARG A 145 -0.72 12.89 13.74
N ASN A 146 -0.67 13.43 12.53
CA ASN A 146 -1.67 14.40 12.06
C ASN A 146 -2.94 13.74 11.51
N ASN A 147 -2.82 12.55 10.93
CA ASN A 147 -3.88 11.88 10.20
C ASN A 147 -4.07 10.42 10.68
N PRO A 148 -4.16 10.14 12.00
CA PRO A 148 -4.29 8.77 12.48
C PRO A 148 -5.64 8.19 12.07
N PHE A 149 -5.61 6.94 11.61
CA PHE A 149 -6.78 6.19 11.14
C PHE A 149 -7.51 6.85 9.97
N GLU A 150 -6.77 7.52 9.10
CA GLU A 150 -7.29 8.06 7.83
C GLU A 150 -6.79 7.24 6.64
N LEU A 151 -7.67 7.05 5.67
CA LEU A 151 -7.37 6.45 4.38
C LEU A 151 -7.51 7.52 3.30
N PHE A 152 -6.43 7.75 2.58
CA PHE A 152 -6.38 8.63 1.42
C PHE A 152 -6.36 7.77 0.16
N VAL A 153 -7.33 7.97 -0.72
CA VAL A 153 -7.48 7.21 -1.96
C VAL A 153 -7.39 8.18 -3.12
N ILE A 154 -6.44 7.98 -4.01
CA ILE A 154 -6.28 8.78 -5.22
C ILE A 154 -6.51 7.90 -6.45
N GLU A 155 -7.39 8.36 -7.35
CA GLU A 155 -7.82 7.62 -8.53
C GLU A 155 -7.84 8.54 -9.74
N ASN A 156 -7.51 8.01 -10.91
CA ASN A 156 -7.58 8.76 -12.17
C ASN A 156 -8.80 8.44 -13.03
N GLU A 157 -9.54 7.37 -12.68
CA GLU A 157 -10.77 7.01 -13.37
C GLU A 157 -12.00 7.18 -12.46
N LYS A 158 -12.84 8.14 -12.83
CA LYS A 158 -14.04 8.48 -12.04
C LYS A 158 -14.96 7.28 -11.80
N LYS A 159 -15.13 6.43 -12.82
CA LYS A 159 -15.99 5.24 -12.74
C LYS A 159 -15.54 4.30 -11.61
N TYR A 160 -14.26 4.01 -11.51
CA TYR A 160 -13.73 3.12 -10.45
C TYR A 160 -13.85 3.75 -9.07
N LEU A 161 -13.60 5.04 -8.98
CA LEU A 161 -13.78 5.77 -7.73
C LEU A 161 -15.23 5.72 -7.23
N ASP A 162 -16.19 5.93 -8.12
CA ASP A 162 -17.63 5.93 -7.76
C ASP A 162 -18.10 4.52 -7.38
N ILE A 163 -17.67 3.47 -8.10
CA ILE A 163 -17.94 2.08 -7.75
C ILE A 163 -17.37 1.75 -6.37
N THR A 164 -16.16 2.21 -6.08
CA THR A 164 -15.51 1.97 -4.78
C THR A 164 -16.23 2.67 -3.65
N LYS A 165 -16.65 3.94 -3.83
CA LYS A 165 -17.45 4.67 -2.85
C LYS A 165 -18.77 3.96 -2.53
N ASP A 166 -19.50 3.54 -3.57
CA ASP A 166 -20.76 2.80 -3.42
C ASP A 166 -20.55 1.46 -2.68
N ARG A 167 -19.51 0.73 -3.04
CA ARG A 167 -19.09 -0.49 -2.34
C ARG A 167 -18.86 -0.25 -0.85
N ILE A 168 -18.10 0.78 -0.52
CA ILE A 168 -17.82 1.15 0.88
C ILE A 168 -19.10 1.49 1.63
N LEU A 169 -20.00 2.24 1.03
CA LEU A 169 -21.29 2.59 1.65
C LEU A 169 -22.15 1.34 1.90
N LYS A 170 -22.25 0.44 0.92
CA LYS A 170 -22.99 -0.82 1.04
C LYS A 170 -22.43 -1.70 2.17
N PHE A 171 -21.11 -1.88 2.22
CA PHE A 171 -20.49 -2.66 3.27
C PHE A 171 -20.57 -2.00 4.65
N ASN A 172 -20.52 -0.68 4.75
CA ASN A 172 -20.74 0.03 6.01
C ASN A 172 -22.12 -0.28 6.58
N LYS A 173 -23.15 -0.21 5.72
CA LYS A 173 -24.54 -0.49 6.09
C LYS A 173 -24.70 -1.96 6.49
N TYR A 174 -24.16 -2.86 5.68
CA TYR A 174 -24.23 -4.30 5.90
C TYR A 174 -23.56 -4.73 7.23
N LEU A 175 -22.36 -4.23 7.48
CA LEU A 175 -21.58 -4.54 8.69
C LEU A 175 -22.01 -3.70 9.91
N LYS A 176 -23.02 -2.84 9.78
CA LYS A 176 -23.56 -1.97 10.84
C LYS A 176 -22.45 -1.19 11.57
N ILE A 177 -21.46 -0.68 10.84
CA ILE A 177 -20.34 0.04 11.43
C ILE A 177 -20.80 1.41 11.92
N LYS A 178 -20.83 1.59 13.25
CA LYS A 178 -21.34 2.82 13.88
C LYS A 178 -20.42 4.01 13.70
N LYS A 179 -19.12 3.82 13.77
CA LYS A 179 -18.10 4.87 13.66
C LYS A 179 -17.06 4.47 12.60
N PRO A 180 -17.35 4.67 11.32
CA PRO A 180 -16.38 4.37 10.26
C PRO A 180 -15.20 5.34 10.32
N ILE A 181 -14.00 4.84 10.02
CA ILE A 181 -12.83 5.69 9.84
C ILE A 181 -13.05 6.63 8.65
N LYS A 182 -12.35 7.75 8.65
CA LYS A 182 -12.44 8.76 7.58
C LYS A 182 -11.70 8.28 6.34
N ILE A 183 -12.39 8.30 5.20
CA ILE A 183 -11.79 8.10 3.88
C ILE A 183 -11.85 9.42 3.12
N LYS A 184 -10.72 9.83 2.56
CA LYS A 184 -10.61 11.01 1.70
C LYS A 184 -10.35 10.54 0.27
N TYR A 185 -11.26 10.84 -0.62
CA TYR A 185 -11.20 10.44 -2.02
C TYR A 185 -10.74 11.61 -2.88
N PHE A 186 -9.79 11.35 -3.77
CA PHE A 186 -9.23 12.33 -4.70
C PHE A 186 -9.34 11.78 -6.12
N LEU A 187 -10.02 12.52 -6.97
CA LEU A 187 -9.99 12.28 -8.40
C LEU A 187 -8.94 13.20 -8.99
N SER A 188 -7.95 12.64 -9.67
CA SER A 188 -6.83 13.41 -10.23
C SER A 188 -6.37 12.83 -11.55
N ASP A 189 -6.32 13.65 -12.57
CA ASP A 189 -5.66 13.29 -13.83
C ASP A 189 -4.24 12.81 -13.58
N VAL A 190 -3.82 11.89 -14.43
CA VAL A 190 -2.43 11.41 -14.50
C VAL A 190 -1.87 11.72 -15.88
N GLU A 191 -0.62 12.10 -15.92
CA GLU A 191 0.08 12.34 -17.16
C GLU A 191 1.47 11.71 -17.18
N MET A 192 1.94 11.38 -18.36
CA MET A 192 3.34 11.00 -18.57
C MET A 192 4.22 12.23 -18.43
N THR A 193 5.33 12.08 -17.77
CA THR A 193 6.33 13.11 -17.53
C THR A 193 7.71 12.48 -17.35
N THR A 194 8.70 13.28 -17.02
CA THR A 194 10.03 12.80 -16.64
C THR A 194 10.35 13.20 -15.20
N PHE A 195 10.98 12.31 -14.48
CA PHE A 195 11.55 12.56 -13.16
C PHE A 195 13.01 12.09 -13.13
N LYS A 196 13.94 13.00 -12.84
CA LYS A 196 15.39 12.73 -12.89
C LYS A 196 15.80 12.02 -14.21
N ASN A 197 15.34 12.56 -15.34
CA ASN A 197 15.58 12.08 -16.71
C ASN A 197 15.04 10.65 -17.00
N ARG A 198 14.11 10.15 -16.20
CA ARG A 198 13.43 8.87 -16.46
C ARG A 198 11.96 9.12 -16.75
N ILE A 199 11.44 8.46 -17.77
CA ILE A 199 10.01 8.51 -18.11
C ILE A 199 9.22 7.88 -16.97
N CYS A 200 8.16 8.56 -16.56
CA CYS A 200 7.28 8.14 -15.47
C CYS A 200 5.87 8.69 -15.63
N THR A 201 4.97 8.29 -14.77
CA THR A 201 3.64 8.89 -14.63
C THR A 201 3.55 9.69 -13.33
N GLN A 202 2.71 10.73 -13.34
CA GLN A 202 2.46 11.56 -12.16
C GLN A 202 0.99 11.98 -12.09
N TYR A 203 0.44 11.98 -10.88
CA TYR A 203 -0.85 12.59 -10.58
C TYR A 203 -0.71 14.12 -10.53
N LYS A 204 -1.65 14.84 -11.14
CA LYS A 204 -1.63 16.32 -11.12
C LYS A 204 -1.87 16.91 -9.74
N LYS A 205 -2.71 16.25 -8.95
CA LYS A 205 -3.04 16.66 -7.58
C LYS A 205 -2.84 15.48 -6.64
N LEU A 206 -2.05 15.70 -5.60
CA LEU A 206 -1.79 14.72 -4.55
C LEU A 206 -2.41 15.17 -3.24
N PRO A 207 -2.92 14.24 -2.41
CA PRO A 207 -3.35 14.58 -1.08
C PRO A 207 -2.17 14.98 -0.20
N LEU A 208 -2.34 16.02 0.60
CA LEU A 208 -1.37 16.37 1.63
C LEU A 208 -1.62 15.46 2.85
N CYS A 209 -0.76 14.47 3.03
CA CYS A 209 -0.82 13.52 4.14
C CYS A 209 0.57 13.02 4.52
N ASN A 210 0.66 12.41 5.69
CA ASN A 210 1.86 11.74 6.16
C ASN A 210 1.56 10.24 6.34
N PRO A 211 1.64 9.44 5.24
CA PRO A 211 1.30 8.04 5.29
C PRO A 211 2.40 7.21 5.96
N ASP A 212 2.01 6.17 6.67
CA ASP A 212 2.90 5.11 7.17
C ASP A 212 2.69 3.78 6.44
N PHE A 213 1.73 3.77 5.50
CA PHE A 213 1.53 2.70 4.53
C PHE A 213 1.13 3.29 3.19
N ILE A 214 1.78 2.89 2.12
CA ILE A 214 1.48 3.30 0.74
C ILE A 214 1.21 2.05 -0.08
N TYR A 215 0.14 2.08 -0.84
CA TYR A 215 -0.21 1.01 -1.76
C TYR A 215 -0.30 1.55 -3.18
N LEU A 216 0.49 0.97 -4.08
CA LEU A 216 0.59 1.38 -5.47
C LEU A 216 -0.15 0.36 -6.35
N ASP A 217 -1.40 0.66 -6.70
CA ASP A 217 -2.27 -0.15 -7.56
C ASP A 217 -2.90 0.68 -8.69
N GLY A 218 -2.34 1.81 -8.97
CA GLY A 218 -2.76 2.75 -10.00
C GLY A 218 -1.59 3.54 -10.53
N PRO A 219 -1.79 4.33 -11.56
CA PRO A 219 -3.06 4.70 -12.20
C PRO A 219 -3.58 3.65 -13.20
N ASP A 220 -4.85 3.80 -13.65
CA ASP A 220 -5.31 3.13 -14.87
C ASP A 220 -4.47 3.61 -16.05
N GLN A 221 -3.70 2.68 -16.63
CA GLN A 221 -2.74 2.98 -17.68
C GLN A 221 -3.38 3.52 -18.97
N PHE A 222 -4.63 3.13 -19.26
CA PHE A 222 -5.34 3.58 -20.47
C PHE A 222 -5.88 5.00 -20.34
N LYS A 223 -5.91 5.57 -19.13
CA LYS A 223 -6.39 6.92 -18.83
C LYS A 223 -5.26 7.92 -18.54
N VAL A 224 -4.01 7.50 -18.71
CA VAL A 224 -2.85 8.40 -18.60
C VAL A 224 -2.81 9.33 -19.80
N LYS A 225 -2.64 10.62 -19.56
CA LYS A 225 -2.56 11.65 -20.60
C LYS A 225 -1.12 11.85 -21.08
N LYS A 226 -0.97 12.42 -22.27
CA LYS A 226 0.31 12.71 -22.93
C LYS A 226 1.11 11.44 -23.29
N ASP A 227 2.01 11.62 -24.21
CA ASP A 227 3.02 10.65 -24.60
C ASP A 227 4.39 11.35 -24.56
N ILE A 228 5.45 10.61 -24.35
CA ILE A 228 6.82 11.14 -24.33
C ILE A 228 7.65 10.38 -25.36
N ASN A 229 8.17 11.09 -26.34
CA ASN A 229 8.99 10.51 -27.41
C ASN A 229 8.32 9.31 -28.10
N GLY A 230 7.01 9.37 -28.31
CA GLY A 230 6.24 8.29 -28.91
C GLY A 230 5.92 7.11 -27.96
N ILE A 231 6.34 7.18 -26.69
CA ILE A 231 6.03 6.18 -25.68
C ILE A 231 4.71 6.55 -25.00
N SER A 232 3.80 5.58 -24.93
CA SER A 232 2.50 5.70 -24.29
C SER A 232 2.30 4.56 -23.29
N THR A 233 1.59 4.83 -22.21
CA THR A 233 1.13 3.77 -21.26
C THR A 233 -0.14 3.06 -21.73
N ARG A 234 -0.75 3.54 -22.83
CA ARG A 234 -1.99 2.96 -23.38
C ARG A 234 -1.74 1.70 -24.19
N HIS A 235 -0.92 0.82 -23.68
CA HIS A 235 -0.57 -0.46 -24.28
C HIS A 235 -0.71 -1.56 -23.22
N LYS A 236 -1.23 -2.74 -23.60
CA LYS A 236 -1.54 -3.83 -22.67
C LYS A 236 -0.34 -4.33 -21.86
N ASP A 237 0.85 -4.22 -22.42
CA ASP A 237 2.10 -4.71 -21.81
C ASP A 237 2.92 -3.60 -21.13
N MET A 238 2.38 -2.36 -21.09
CA MET A 238 3.05 -1.22 -20.47
C MET A 238 2.40 -0.88 -19.13
N MET A 239 3.14 -1.11 -18.06
CA MET A 239 2.73 -0.70 -16.71
C MET A 239 3.13 0.77 -16.47
N PRO A 240 2.23 1.59 -15.95
CA PRO A 240 2.58 2.96 -15.58
C PRO A 240 3.57 2.97 -14.43
N MET A 241 4.58 3.84 -14.54
CA MET A 241 5.58 4.02 -13.49
C MET A 241 5.26 5.29 -12.72
N VAL A 242 4.78 5.14 -11.48
CA VAL A 242 4.41 6.27 -10.61
C VAL A 242 5.65 6.83 -9.93
N SER A 243 5.93 8.10 -10.16
CA SER A 243 7.02 8.82 -9.48
C SER A 243 6.55 9.64 -8.27
N ASP A 244 5.26 9.64 -7.99
CA ASP A 244 4.67 10.47 -6.93
C ASP A 244 5.19 10.13 -5.53
N ILE A 245 5.51 8.86 -5.28
CA ILE A 245 6.14 8.43 -4.02
C ILE A 245 7.44 9.16 -3.74
N LEU A 246 8.20 9.53 -4.77
CA LEU A 246 9.45 10.25 -4.63
C LEU A 246 9.26 11.71 -4.22
N LYS A 247 8.07 12.29 -4.48
CA LYS A 247 7.71 13.64 -4.03
C LYS A 247 7.44 13.70 -2.52
N PHE A 248 7.05 12.57 -1.93
CA PHE A 248 6.77 12.44 -0.50
C PHE A 248 7.97 11.95 0.31
N GLU A 249 9.10 11.66 -0.31
CA GLU A 249 10.25 11.01 0.33
C GLU A 249 10.63 11.67 1.68
N TYR A 250 10.65 12.99 1.73
CA TYR A 250 10.99 13.75 2.94
C TYR A 250 9.86 13.84 3.98
N PHE A 251 8.67 13.39 3.62
CA PHE A 251 7.51 13.39 4.53
C PHE A 251 7.25 12.02 5.14
N TYR A 252 7.99 11.00 4.70
CA TYR A 252 7.81 9.65 5.24
C TYR A 252 8.36 9.55 6.64
N THR A 253 7.61 8.88 7.49
CA THR A 253 8.13 8.50 8.81
C THR A 253 8.97 7.24 8.70
N PRO A 254 10.01 7.07 9.55
CA PRO A 254 10.72 5.82 9.63
C PRO A 254 9.76 4.64 9.81
N GLY A 255 9.90 3.62 8.99
CA GLY A 255 9.03 2.45 8.98
C GLY A 255 7.80 2.56 8.07
N THR A 256 7.68 3.58 7.23
CA THR A 256 6.67 3.59 6.16
C THR A 256 6.85 2.38 5.26
N ILE A 257 5.77 1.66 4.99
CA ILE A 257 5.72 0.50 4.08
C ILE A 257 5.19 0.98 2.74
N ILE A 258 5.85 0.58 1.66
CA ILE A 258 5.47 0.87 0.27
C ILE A 258 5.30 -0.44 -0.46
#